data_6461e0112609086b97dc33e008d490de
#
_entry.id   6461e0112609086b97dc33e008d490de
#
_cell.length_a   1.000
_cell.length_b   1.000
_cell.length_c   1.000
_cell.angle_alpha   90.00
_cell.angle_beta   90.00
_cell.angle_gamma   90.00
#
_symmetry.space_group_name_H-M   'P 1'
#
loop_
_entity.id
_entity.type
_entity.pdbx_description
1 polymer ?
#
loop_
_entity_poly.entity_id
_entity_poly.type
_entity_poly.pdbx_seq_one_letter_code
_entity_poly.pdbx_strand_id
1 'polypeptide(L)'
;PEYNHAVGGALKNALDFLKPEVADKAAGFVGYGSLGGARAHENMRVILGELSVATVHTTVNFSLMTDFENMSNFVPNDYHASNATAMFDELIKWSGALKTIR
;
A
#
# COMPACT_ATOMS: atom_id res chain seq x y z
N PRO A 1 6.96 -5.08 2.66
CA PRO A 1 8.17 -4.55 3.27
C PRO A 1 8.79 -3.43 2.43
N GLU A 2 9.60 -2.59 3.07
CA GLU A 2 10.45 -1.61 2.40
C GLU A 2 11.88 -2.11 2.33
N TYR A 3 12.48 -2.02 1.15
CA TYR A 3 13.89 -2.37 0.91
C TYR A 3 14.59 -1.18 0.24
N ASN A 4 15.57 -0.61 0.90
CA ASN A 4 16.38 0.49 0.36
C ASN A 4 15.51 1.63 -0.20
N HIS A 5 14.53 2.10 0.57
CA HIS A 5 13.59 3.18 0.23
C HIS A 5 12.58 2.86 -0.89
N ALA A 6 12.42 1.60 -1.25
CA ALA A 6 11.53 1.19 -2.36
C ALA A 6 10.77 -0.09 -2.03
N VAL A 7 9.91 -0.48 -2.95
CA VAL A 7 9.24 -1.79 -2.91
C VAL A 7 10.26 -2.90 -3.16
N GLY A 8 9.97 -4.10 -2.66
CA GLY A 8 10.82 -5.25 -2.93
C GLY A 8 10.87 -5.60 -4.41
N GLY A 9 12.06 -6.03 -4.87
CA GLY A 9 12.30 -6.34 -6.28
C GLY A 9 11.37 -7.41 -6.84
N ALA A 10 11.01 -8.41 -6.03
CA ALA A 10 10.07 -9.47 -6.46
C ALA A 10 8.68 -8.90 -6.78
N LEU A 11 8.16 -7.97 -5.95
CA LEU A 11 6.87 -7.33 -6.19
C LEU A 11 6.95 -6.44 -7.44
N LYS A 12 8.01 -5.63 -7.57
CA LYS A 12 8.20 -4.79 -8.77
C LYS A 12 8.24 -5.64 -10.03
N ASN A 13 8.98 -6.74 -10.01
CA ASN A 13 9.07 -7.67 -11.13
C ASN A 13 7.69 -8.23 -11.51
N ALA A 14 6.88 -8.63 -10.53
CA ALA A 14 5.53 -9.12 -10.77
C ALA A 14 4.64 -8.04 -11.41
N LEU A 15 4.70 -6.80 -10.92
CA LEU A 15 3.92 -5.69 -11.46
C LEU A 15 4.30 -5.36 -12.91
N ASP A 16 5.54 -5.56 -13.29
CA ASP A 16 6.02 -5.29 -14.65
C ASP A 16 5.38 -6.19 -15.73
N PHE A 17 4.73 -7.28 -15.32
CA PHE A 17 3.94 -8.14 -16.22
C PHE A 17 2.48 -7.68 -16.37
N LEU A 18 2.04 -6.69 -15.59
CA LEU A 18 0.65 -6.24 -15.57
C LEU A 18 0.52 -4.88 -16.26
N LYS A 19 -0.51 -4.68 -17.04
CA LYS A 19 -0.94 -3.36 -17.51
C LYS A 19 -2.46 -3.32 -17.71
N PRO A 20 -3.05 -3.98 -18.73
CA PRO A 20 -4.49 -3.90 -18.90
C PRO A 20 -5.27 -4.55 -17.75
N GLU A 21 -4.69 -5.54 -17.09
CA GLU A 21 -5.36 -6.29 -16.02
C GLU A 21 -5.66 -5.44 -14.79
N VAL A 22 -4.87 -4.39 -14.55
CA VAL A 22 -4.99 -3.55 -13.36
C VAL A 22 -5.47 -2.14 -13.63
N ALA A 23 -5.55 -1.75 -14.89
CA ALA A 23 -6.01 -0.40 -15.27
C ALA A 23 -7.40 -0.09 -14.72
N ASP A 24 -7.60 1.17 -14.32
CA ASP A 24 -8.86 1.69 -13.78
C ASP A 24 -9.31 0.98 -12.48
N LYS A 25 -8.37 0.46 -11.71
CA LYS A 25 -8.60 -0.10 -10.38
C LYS A 25 -8.07 0.83 -9.31
N ALA A 26 -8.57 0.65 -8.08
CA ALA A 26 -8.08 1.35 -6.91
C ALA A 26 -7.13 0.45 -6.11
N ALA A 27 -6.13 1.06 -5.48
CA ALA A 27 -5.21 0.37 -4.59
C ALA A 27 -4.99 1.16 -3.29
N GLY A 28 -4.85 0.46 -2.19
CA GLY A 28 -4.40 0.97 -0.89
C GLY A 28 -3.14 0.26 -0.45
N PHE A 29 -2.44 0.83 0.52
CA PHE A 29 -1.15 0.30 0.95
C PHE A 29 -1.15 -0.09 2.42
N VAL A 30 -0.69 -1.29 2.67
CA VAL A 30 -0.31 -1.77 4.00
C VAL A 30 1.16 -2.14 3.92
N GLY A 31 1.97 -1.57 4.78
CA GLY A 31 3.41 -1.80 4.74
C GLY A 31 4.04 -1.84 6.11
N TYR A 32 5.28 -2.29 6.14
CA TYR A 32 6.10 -2.28 7.34
C TYR A 32 7.57 -2.02 7.00
N GLY A 33 8.28 -1.49 7.98
CA GLY A 33 9.69 -1.15 7.87
C GLY A 33 10.10 -0.23 9.00
N SER A 34 11.32 0.29 8.96
CA SER A 34 11.83 1.22 9.99
C SER A 34 10.98 2.50 10.09
N LEU A 35 10.48 2.98 8.97
CA LEU A 35 9.52 4.10 8.89
C LEU A 35 8.14 3.62 8.44
N GLY A 36 7.73 2.43 8.84
CA GLY A 36 6.42 1.88 8.50
C GLY A 36 6.22 1.53 7.03
N GLY A 37 7.26 1.53 6.22
CA GLY A 37 7.17 1.29 4.78
C GLY A 37 6.71 2.51 3.96
N ALA A 38 6.73 3.70 4.56
CA ALA A 38 6.21 4.91 3.93
C ALA A 38 6.89 5.26 2.61
N ARG A 39 8.21 5.10 2.53
CA ARG A 39 8.96 5.39 1.30
C ARG A 39 8.65 4.40 0.19
N ALA A 40 8.44 3.12 0.54
CA ALA A 40 7.99 2.11 -0.41
C ALA A 40 6.58 2.43 -0.92
N HIS A 41 5.68 2.93 -0.06
CA HIS A 41 4.35 3.38 -0.48
C HIS A 41 4.43 4.52 -1.49
N GLU A 42 5.25 5.53 -1.25
CA GLU A 42 5.43 6.64 -2.19
C GLU A 42 6.05 6.16 -3.53
N ASN A 43 7.02 5.28 -3.47
CA ASN A 43 7.57 4.64 -4.66
C ASN A 43 6.48 3.86 -5.44
N MET A 44 5.65 3.11 -4.73
CA MET A 44 4.56 2.34 -5.34
C MET A 44 3.50 3.24 -6.00
N ARG A 45 3.21 4.43 -5.45
CA ARG A 45 2.28 5.39 -6.07
C ARG A 45 2.71 5.77 -7.48
N VAL A 46 4.00 5.99 -7.69
CA VAL A 46 4.55 6.32 -9.01
C VAL A 46 4.39 5.15 -9.97
N ILE A 47 4.73 3.94 -9.52
CA ILE A 47 4.63 2.72 -10.32
C ILE A 47 3.17 2.44 -10.73
N LEU A 48 2.26 2.47 -9.76
CA LEU A 48 0.84 2.22 -10.00
C LEU A 48 0.18 3.31 -10.87
N GLY A 49 0.67 4.55 -10.77
CA GLY A 49 0.24 5.63 -11.65
C GLY A 49 0.50 5.33 -13.12
N GLU A 50 1.67 4.77 -13.46
CA GLU A 50 1.98 4.33 -14.82
C GLU A 50 1.08 3.17 -15.28
N LEU A 51 0.62 2.34 -14.35
CA LEU A 51 -0.30 1.24 -14.63
C LEU A 51 -1.78 1.67 -14.66
N SER A 52 -2.06 2.97 -14.59
CA SER A 52 -3.42 3.53 -14.53
C SER A 52 -4.23 3.04 -13.33
N VAL A 53 -3.57 2.82 -12.19
CA VAL A 53 -4.19 2.44 -10.92
C VAL A 53 -4.30 3.67 -10.03
N ALA A 54 -5.51 3.96 -9.54
CA ALA A 54 -5.74 5.05 -8.59
C ALA A 54 -5.38 4.61 -7.17
N THR A 55 -4.47 5.31 -6.51
CA THR A 55 -4.07 4.99 -5.14
C THR A 55 -4.79 5.89 -4.14
N VAL A 56 -5.41 5.28 -3.12
CA VAL A 56 -6.10 6.03 -2.07
C VAL A 56 -5.11 6.75 -1.15
N HIS A 57 -5.62 7.76 -0.42
CA HIS A 57 -4.77 8.61 0.41
C HIS A 57 -4.28 7.88 1.67
N THR A 58 -5.20 7.27 2.42
CA THR A 58 -4.88 6.65 3.71
C THR A 58 -4.07 5.38 3.53
N THR A 59 -3.03 5.24 4.34
CA THR A 59 -2.15 4.06 4.36
C THR A 59 -2.06 3.47 5.76
N VAL A 60 -1.70 2.20 5.85
CA VAL A 60 -1.40 1.53 7.12
C VAL A 60 0.10 1.23 7.17
N ASN A 61 0.77 1.77 8.16
CA ASN A 61 2.23 1.76 8.26
C ASN A 61 2.66 1.17 9.59
N PHE A 62 3.22 -0.04 9.59
CA PHE A 62 3.72 -0.69 10.81
C PHE A 62 5.21 -0.44 10.97
N SER A 63 5.58 0.28 12.02
CA SER A 63 6.98 0.54 12.34
C SER A 63 7.61 -0.67 13.04
N LEU A 64 8.78 -1.09 12.56
CA LEU A 64 9.57 -2.11 13.24
C LEU A 64 9.95 -1.71 14.67
N MET A 65 9.99 -0.42 14.97
CA MET A 65 10.39 0.11 16.27
C MET A 65 9.25 0.12 17.29
N THR A 66 8.00 0.28 16.85
CA THR A 66 6.87 0.51 17.75
C THR A 66 5.75 -0.52 17.61
N ASP A 67 5.67 -1.26 16.51
CA ASP A 67 4.65 -2.27 16.26
C ASP A 67 5.18 -3.71 16.32
N PHE A 68 6.44 -3.87 16.68
CA PHE A 68 7.09 -5.17 16.84
C PHE A 68 7.90 -5.19 18.15
N GLU A 69 7.88 -6.33 18.83
CA GLU A 69 8.81 -6.62 19.91
C GLU A 69 10.09 -7.21 19.33
N ASN A 70 11.25 -6.64 19.70
CA ASN A 70 12.56 -7.06 19.19
C ASN A 70 12.61 -7.11 17.65
N MET A 71 11.89 -6.22 16.97
CA MET A 71 11.80 -6.15 15.50
C MET A 71 11.33 -7.45 14.82
N SER A 72 10.75 -8.38 15.55
CA SER A 72 10.37 -9.69 15.00
C SER A 72 8.99 -10.17 15.41
N ASN A 73 8.51 -9.84 16.61
CA ASN A 73 7.19 -10.25 17.07
C ASN A 73 6.17 -9.14 16.84
N PHE A 74 5.20 -9.35 15.97
CA PHE A 74 4.21 -8.34 15.59
C PHE A 74 3.20 -8.09 16.69
N VAL A 75 3.24 -6.90 17.27
CA VAL A 75 2.31 -6.42 18.30
C VAL A 75 1.87 -4.99 17.95
N PRO A 76 0.92 -4.84 16.99
CA PRO A 76 0.54 -3.55 16.46
C PRO A 76 -0.16 -2.67 17.49
N ASN A 77 0.07 -1.37 17.41
CA ASN A 77 -0.66 -0.37 18.19
C ASN A 77 -2.13 -0.30 17.74
N ASP A 78 -3.03 0.02 18.66
CA ASP A 78 -4.48 -0.01 18.43
C ASP A 78 -4.95 1.00 17.37
N TYR A 79 -4.25 2.12 17.18
CA TYR A 79 -4.66 3.15 16.22
C TYR A 79 -4.63 2.67 14.75
N HIS A 80 -3.91 1.61 14.43
CA HIS A 80 -3.87 1.07 13.07
C HIS A 80 -5.23 0.56 12.59
N ALA A 81 -6.09 0.09 13.51
CA ALA A 81 -7.42 -0.39 13.15
C ALA A 81 -8.28 0.72 12.52
N SER A 82 -8.24 1.93 13.07
CA SER A 82 -8.98 3.08 12.50
C SER A 82 -8.41 3.52 11.16
N ASN A 83 -7.09 3.50 11.00
CA ASN A 83 -6.45 3.79 9.72
C ASN A 83 -6.83 2.75 8.65
N ALA A 84 -6.86 1.47 9.02
CA ALA A 84 -7.29 0.41 8.12
C ALA A 84 -8.75 0.59 7.67
N THR A 85 -9.64 0.92 8.61
CA THR A 85 -11.04 1.20 8.28
C THR A 85 -11.16 2.38 7.31
N ALA A 86 -10.47 3.48 7.58
CA ALA A 86 -10.47 4.65 6.70
C ALA A 86 -9.95 4.30 5.30
N MET A 87 -8.87 3.54 5.21
CA MET A 87 -8.32 3.08 3.92
C MET A 87 -9.32 2.21 3.16
N PHE A 88 -10.00 1.29 3.83
CA PHE A 88 -11.01 0.44 3.19
C PHE A 88 -12.22 1.24 2.72
N ASP A 89 -12.67 2.23 3.47
CA ASP A 89 -13.75 3.13 3.05
C ASP A 89 -13.38 3.91 1.78
N GLU A 90 -12.16 4.43 1.73
CA GLU A 90 -11.63 5.07 0.53
C GLU A 90 -11.57 4.10 -0.65
N LEU A 91 -11.08 2.87 -0.44
CA LEU A 91 -11.01 1.84 -1.48
C LEU A 91 -12.38 1.47 -2.04
N ILE A 92 -13.37 1.27 -1.17
CA ILE A 92 -14.75 0.95 -1.59
C ILE A 92 -15.31 2.09 -2.44
N LYS A 93 -15.14 3.32 -1.98
CA LYS A 93 -15.61 4.51 -2.69
C LYS A 93 -14.96 4.65 -4.07
N TRP A 94 -13.63 4.57 -4.14
CA TRP A 94 -12.89 4.76 -5.38
C TRP A 94 -13.10 3.60 -6.34
N SER A 95 -13.02 2.35 -5.85
CA SER A 95 -13.23 1.18 -6.71
C SER A 95 -14.64 1.13 -7.30
N GLY A 96 -15.64 1.54 -6.52
CA GLY A 96 -17.03 1.66 -7.01
C GLY A 96 -17.17 2.67 -8.12
N ALA A 97 -16.55 3.85 -7.98
CA ALA A 97 -16.55 4.87 -9.03
C ALA A 97 -15.79 4.43 -10.28
N LEU A 98 -14.58 3.89 -10.12
CA LEU A 98 -13.74 3.43 -11.25
C LEU A 98 -14.36 2.25 -11.98
N LYS A 99 -15.13 1.41 -11.31
CA LYS A 99 -15.85 0.30 -11.94
C LYS A 99 -16.80 0.77 -13.05
N THR A 100 -17.26 2.02 -13.00
CA THR A 100 -18.16 2.57 -14.03
C THR A 100 -17.48 2.87 -15.34
N ILE A 101 -16.16 2.95 -15.38
CA ILE A 101 -15.39 3.30 -16.57
C ILE A 101 -14.60 2.14 -17.17
N ARG A 102 -14.70 0.96 -16.60
CA ARG A 102 -14.00 -0.23 -17.10
C ARG A 102 -14.94 -1.38 -17.47
#